data_3e3169c8e26ae301ce0cfd827648ff4e
#
_entry.id   3e3169c8e26ae301ce0cfd827648ff4e
#
_cell.length_a   1.000
_cell.length_b   1.000
_cell.length_c   1.000
_cell.angle_alpha   90.00
_cell.angle_beta   90.00
_cell.angle_gamma   90.00
#
_symmetry.space_group_name_H-M   'P 1'
#
loop_
_entity.id
_entity.type
_entity.pdbx_description
1 polymer ?
#
loop_
_entity_poly.entity_id
_entity_poly.type
_entity_poly.pdbx_seq_one_letter_code
_entity_poly.pdbx_strand_id
1 'polypeptide(L)'
;MYYSSGNYEAFATPKKPEGVDHKSAYIIGSGLAALTAACYLVRDGQMKGEHVHVFEKDPIPGGACDGYKYDIGYVMRGGREMDNHFEVMWDLLRSIPSLETEGASVLDEYYWLNKEDPNYSLCRATVNRGEDAHTDGKFGLSDKGAMEIMKLFFTPNEQLQDKKITDFFDDEVLNSNFWLYWRTMFAFENWHLSLIHISEPTRLLSI
;
A
#
# COMPACT_ATOMS: atom_id res chain seq x y z
N MET A 1 5.74 2.73 -18.73
CA MET A 1 5.30 2.71 -17.33
C MET A 1 5.62 4.08 -16.75
N TYR A 2 4.67 4.76 -16.19
CA TYR A 2 4.89 6.05 -15.53
C TYR A 2 5.44 5.78 -14.12
N TYR A 3 6.56 6.40 -13.81
CA TYR A 3 7.12 6.35 -12.47
C TYR A 3 7.01 7.74 -11.85
N SER A 4 6.46 7.82 -10.65
CA SER A 4 6.54 9.03 -9.87
C SER A 4 8.00 9.31 -9.50
N SER A 5 8.44 10.54 -9.74
CA SER A 5 9.74 11.00 -9.25
C SER A 5 9.71 11.35 -7.77
N GLY A 6 8.56 11.38 -7.13
CA GLY A 6 8.37 11.94 -5.80
C GLY A 6 8.73 13.44 -5.75
N ASN A 7 8.69 14.13 -6.85
CA ASN A 7 9.09 15.52 -6.94
C ASN A 7 7.89 16.46 -6.85
N TYR A 8 7.17 16.38 -5.74
CA TYR A 8 6.05 17.25 -5.46
C TYR A 8 6.44 18.72 -5.46
N GLU A 9 7.63 19.07 -4.99
CA GLU A 9 8.15 20.44 -4.96
C GLU A 9 8.27 21.06 -6.35
N ALA A 10 8.43 20.26 -7.40
CA ALA A 10 8.45 20.76 -8.77
C ALA A 10 7.10 21.31 -9.21
N PHE A 11 6.02 20.89 -8.58
CA PHE A 11 4.65 21.32 -8.87
C PHE A 11 4.11 22.32 -7.85
N ALA A 12 4.48 22.17 -6.59
CA ALA A 12 4.05 23.03 -5.50
C ALA A 12 5.27 23.73 -4.90
N THR A 13 5.32 25.02 -5.07
CA THR A 13 6.29 25.87 -4.37
C THR A 13 5.60 26.42 -3.12
N PRO A 14 5.67 25.70 -1.99
CA PRO A 14 4.98 26.11 -0.79
C PRO A 14 5.52 27.43 -0.28
N LYS A 15 4.61 28.33 0.06
CA LYS A 15 4.94 29.62 0.64
C LYS A 15 4.49 29.65 2.10
N LYS A 16 5.28 30.30 2.94
CA LYS A 16 4.93 30.47 4.35
C LYS A 16 3.58 31.18 4.50
N PRO A 17 2.57 30.53 5.11
CA PRO A 17 1.28 31.14 5.33
C PRO A 17 1.38 32.32 6.31
N GLU A 18 0.58 33.38 6.08
CA GLU A 18 0.50 34.49 7.01
C GLU A 18 0.02 34.05 8.40
N GLY A 19 0.70 34.51 9.42
CA GLY A 19 0.37 34.25 10.81
C GLY A 19 0.68 32.83 11.28
N VAL A 20 1.38 31.99 10.50
CA VAL A 20 1.70 30.61 10.88
C VAL A 20 2.53 30.53 12.16
N ASP A 21 3.39 31.52 12.41
CA ASP A 21 4.23 31.58 13.62
C ASP A 21 3.44 31.76 14.91
N HIS A 22 2.16 32.14 14.81
CA HIS A 22 1.26 32.32 15.95
C HIS A 22 0.21 31.21 16.06
N LYS A 23 0.33 30.16 15.22
CA LYS A 23 -0.59 29.02 15.22
C LYS A 23 0.09 27.79 15.78
N SER A 24 -0.70 26.92 16.39
CA SER A 24 -0.28 25.60 16.82
C SER A 24 -1.17 24.52 16.17
N ALA A 25 -0.57 23.40 15.84
CA ALA A 25 -1.25 22.23 15.34
C ALA A 25 -1.29 21.12 16.42
N TYR A 26 -2.46 20.53 16.59
CA TYR A 26 -2.67 19.42 17.50
C TYR A 26 -3.17 18.23 16.70
N ILE A 27 -2.38 17.17 16.67
CA ILE A 27 -2.62 15.97 15.87
C ILE A 27 -2.89 14.82 16.82
N ILE A 28 -3.99 14.14 16.64
CA ILE A 28 -4.39 13.01 17.49
C ILE A 28 -4.07 11.70 16.78
N GLY A 29 -3.23 10.89 17.41
CA GLY A 29 -2.64 9.67 16.85
C GLY A 29 -1.32 9.94 16.13
N SER A 30 -0.53 8.90 15.93
CA SER A 30 0.75 8.94 15.24
C SER A 30 0.83 7.92 14.10
N GLY A 31 -0.30 7.61 13.46
CA GLY A 31 -0.31 6.80 12.25
C GLY A 31 0.33 7.54 11.07
N LEU A 32 0.51 6.86 9.95
CA LEU A 32 1.19 7.40 8.76
C LEU A 32 0.63 8.77 8.34
N ALA A 33 -0.69 8.91 8.24
CA ALA A 33 -1.32 10.18 7.85
C ALA A 33 -1.01 11.32 8.84
N ALA A 34 -1.02 11.03 10.14
CA ALA A 34 -0.74 12.01 11.18
C ALA A 34 0.72 12.48 11.15
N LEU A 35 1.66 11.54 11.03
CA LEU A 35 3.09 11.86 10.92
C LEU A 35 3.40 12.59 9.62
N THR A 36 2.77 12.21 8.51
CA THR A 36 2.87 12.92 7.23
C THR A 36 2.38 14.36 7.38
N ALA A 37 1.23 14.58 8.00
CA ALA A 37 0.71 15.92 8.25
C ALA A 37 1.67 16.77 9.10
N ALA A 38 2.26 16.19 10.15
CA ALA A 38 3.26 16.88 10.98
C ALA A 38 4.49 17.28 10.15
N CYS A 39 5.01 16.37 9.31
CA CYS A 39 6.14 16.66 8.44
C CYS A 39 5.84 17.81 7.46
N TYR A 40 4.70 17.79 6.79
CA TYR A 40 4.31 18.82 5.84
C TYR A 40 4.00 20.16 6.51
N LEU A 41 3.44 20.18 7.71
CA LEU A 41 3.24 21.41 8.48
C LEU A 41 4.58 22.11 8.77
N VAL A 42 5.62 21.35 9.10
CA VAL A 42 6.95 21.91 9.37
C VAL A 42 7.67 22.24 8.08
N ARG A 43 7.75 21.29 7.14
CA ARG A 43 8.55 21.43 5.92
C ARG A 43 7.95 22.46 4.96
N ASP A 44 6.67 22.30 4.63
CA ASP A 44 6.00 23.09 3.59
C ASP A 44 5.17 24.23 4.17
N GLY A 45 4.47 23.98 5.26
CA GLY A 45 3.73 24.99 6.01
C GLY A 45 4.63 25.96 6.78
N GLN A 46 5.92 25.64 6.92
CA GLN A 46 6.92 26.43 7.64
C GLN A 46 6.48 26.80 9.06
N MET A 47 5.67 25.94 9.66
CA MET A 47 5.30 26.05 11.07
C MET A 47 6.50 25.62 11.92
N LYS A 48 6.71 26.31 13.05
CA LYS A 48 7.77 25.91 13.97
C LYS A 48 7.46 24.53 14.56
N GLY A 49 8.44 23.65 14.64
CA GLY A 49 8.27 22.30 15.19
C GLY A 49 7.74 22.29 16.61
N GLU A 50 8.14 23.27 17.43
CA GLU A 50 7.63 23.45 18.80
C GLU A 50 6.12 23.77 18.88
N HIS A 51 5.51 24.17 17.76
CA HIS A 51 4.08 24.44 17.65
C HIS A 51 3.29 23.25 17.06
N VAL A 52 3.96 22.16 16.70
CA VAL A 52 3.31 20.94 16.21
C VAL A 52 3.32 19.87 17.29
N HIS A 53 2.15 19.52 17.79
CA HIS A 53 1.96 18.59 18.89
C HIS A 53 1.27 17.33 18.39
N VAL A 54 1.96 16.19 18.47
CA VAL A 54 1.39 14.88 18.12
C VAL A 54 1.12 14.11 19.41
N PHE A 55 -0.12 13.69 19.61
CA PHE A 55 -0.54 12.92 20.78
C PHE A 55 -0.78 11.47 20.37
N GLU A 56 -0.02 10.57 20.97
CA GLU A 56 -0.14 9.14 20.74
C GLU A 56 -0.49 8.42 22.07
N LYS A 57 -1.41 7.48 21.97
CA LYS A 57 -1.83 6.65 23.11
C LYS A 57 -0.87 5.49 23.33
N ASP A 58 -0.37 4.91 22.25
CA ASP A 58 0.47 3.73 22.29
C ASP A 58 1.96 4.12 22.47
N PRO A 59 2.77 3.25 23.08
CA PRO A 59 4.18 3.53 23.36
C PRO A 59 5.05 3.64 22.11
N ILE A 60 4.56 3.17 20.94
CA ILE A 60 5.27 3.17 19.68
C ILE A 60 4.47 3.96 18.66
N PRO A 61 5.08 4.97 18.02
CA PRO A 61 4.43 5.69 16.92
C PRO A 61 4.34 4.82 15.66
N GLY A 62 3.45 5.20 14.74
CA GLY A 62 3.28 4.53 13.45
C GLY A 62 1.89 3.98 13.23
N GLY A 63 1.09 3.79 14.27
CA GLY A 63 -0.26 3.25 14.18
C GLY A 63 -0.24 1.84 13.56
N ALA A 64 -1.04 1.61 12.51
CA ALA A 64 -1.05 0.32 11.81
C ALA A 64 0.24 0.04 11.02
N CYS A 65 1.09 1.05 10.79
CA CYS A 65 2.39 0.93 10.15
C CYS A 65 3.55 0.80 11.13
N ASP A 66 3.27 0.53 12.39
CA ASP A 66 4.31 0.27 13.39
C ASP A 66 5.15 -0.96 13.03
N GLY A 67 6.34 -1.01 13.59
CA GLY A 67 7.25 -2.13 13.43
C GLY A 67 8.16 -2.27 14.63
N TYR A 68 8.68 -3.46 14.80
CA TYR A 68 9.62 -3.78 15.88
C TYR A 68 10.94 -4.25 15.30
N LYS A 69 12.03 -3.76 15.88
CA LYS A 69 13.37 -4.25 15.57
C LYS A 69 13.74 -5.34 16.57
N TYR A 70 14.13 -6.49 16.04
CA TYR A 70 14.69 -7.60 16.79
C TYR A 70 16.12 -7.90 16.29
N ASP A 71 16.84 -8.76 16.98
CA ASP A 71 18.21 -9.17 16.57
C ASP A 71 18.27 -9.80 15.17
N ILE A 72 17.16 -10.43 14.75
CA ILE A 72 17.03 -11.09 13.45
C ILE A 72 16.47 -10.17 12.35
N GLY A 73 16.17 -8.90 12.62
CA GLY A 73 15.64 -7.96 11.67
C GLY A 73 14.39 -7.22 12.14
N TYR A 74 13.63 -6.72 11.21
CA TYR A 74 12.40 -5.96 11.47
C TYR A 74 11.17 -6.84 11.29
N VAL A 75 10.21 -6.68 12.18
CA VAL A 75 8.91 -7.33 12.12
C VAL A 75 7.82 -6.27 12.04
N MET A 76 6.96 -6.39 11.06
CA MET A 76 5.82 -5.49 10.85
C MET A 76 4.53 -6.27 10.62
N ARG A 77 3.40 -5.63 10.85
CA ARG A 77 2.09 -6.22 10.60
C ARG A 77 1.70 -6.14 9.12
N GLY A 78 1.38 -7.27 8.52
CA GLY A 78 0.86 -7.38 7.16
C GLY A 78 1.82 -6.90 6.07
N GLY A 79 1.35 -6.90 4.83
CA GLY A 79 2.06 -6.36 3.69
C GLY A 79 2.06 -4.82 3.69
N ARG A 80 3.05 -4.23 3.05
CA ARG A 80 3.20 -2.78 2.88
C ARG A 80 3.55 -2.49 1.43
N GLU A 81 2.59 -2.80 0.58
CA GLU A 81 2.72 -2.55 -0.85
C GLU A 81 2.55 -1.08 -1.16
N MET A 82 3.30 -0.60 -2.13
CA MET A 82 3.25 0.78 -2.57
C MET A 82 3.07 0.84 -4.08
N ASP A 83 2.27 1.80 -4.53
CA ASP A 83 2.02 2.04 -5.95
C ASP A 83 2.94 3.14 -6.48
N ASN A 84 3.30 3.04 -7.76
CA ASN A 84 4.16 4.03 -8.44
C ASN A 84 3.51 5.42 -8.53
N HIS A 85 2.24 5.55 -8.21
CA HIS A 85 1.47 6.78 -8.28
C HIS A 85 1.24 7.45 -6.92
N PHE A 86 1.86 6.97 -5.87
CA PHE A 86 1.78 7.58 -4.53
C PHE A 86 2.69 8.81 -4.42
N GLU A 87 2.41 9.84 -5.21
CA GLU A 87 3.22 11.04 -5.37
C GLU A 87 3.57 11.71 -4.04
N VAL A 88 2.57 11.91 -3.19
CA VAL A 88 2.75 12.56 -1.89
C VAL A 88 3.61 11.71 -0.95
N MET A 89 3.45 10.39 -0.99
CA MET A 89 4.25 9.47 -0.20
C MET A 89 5.70 9.46 -0.68
N TRP A 90 5.94 9.39 -1.98
CA TRP A 90 7.30 9.44 -2.54
C TRP A 90 8.01 10.74 -2.19
N ASP A 91 7.30 11.85 -2.27
CA ASP A 91 7.84 13.15 -1.87
C ASP A 91 8.21 13.18 -0.38
N LEU A 92 7.34 12.65 0.49
CA LEU A 92 7.64 12.50 1.91
C LEU A 92 8.87 11.63 2.15
N LEU A 93 8.89 10.41 1.59
CA LEU A 93 9.97 9.44 1.82
C LEU A 93 11.33 9.94 1.32
N ARG A 94 11.36 10.76 0.28
CA ARG A 94 12.58 11.41 -0.20
C ARG A 94 13.16 12.40 0.83
N SER A 95 12.32 13.03 1.64
CA SER A 95 12.75 13.98 2.66
C SER A 95 13.12 13.35 4.01
N ILE A 96 12.88 12.04 4.18
CA ILE A 96 13.20 11.30 5.40
C ILE A 96 14.56 10.62 5.22
N PRO A 97 15.54 10.92 6.10
CA PRO A 97 16.85 10.28 6.01
C PRO A 97 16.75 8.80 6.41
N SER A 98 17.53 7.97 5.73
CA SER A 98 17.70 6.57 6.12
C SER A 98 18.35 6.45 7.50
N LEU A 99 17.94 5.46 8.26
CA LEU A 99 18.59 5.10 9.52
C LEU A 99 19.77 4.13 9.33
N GLU A 100 19.83 3.45 8.20
CA GLU A 100 20.80 2.39 7.92
C GLU A 100 21.91 2.85 6.95
N THR A 101 21.59 3.76 6.05
CA THR A 101 22.50 4.20 4.98
C THR A 101 22.73 5.70 5.05
N GLU A 102 23.94 6.10 5.41
CA GLU A 102 24.33 7.50 5.49
C GLU A 102 24.19 8.21 4.12
N GLY A 103 23.55 9.38 4.12
CA GLY A 103 23.34 10.19 2.92
C GLY A 103 22.21 9.72 2.00
N ALA A 104 21.58 8.60 2.30
CA ALA A 104 20.40 8.12 1.57
C ALA A 104 19.10 8.56 2.25
N SER A 105 18.04 8.67 1.44
CA SER A 105 16.66 8.80 1.92
C SER A 105 15.98 7.42 2.03
N VAL A 106 14.86 7.38 2.73
CA VAL A 106 14.01 6.17 2.76
C VAL A 106 13.52 5.81 1.34
N LEU A 107 13.30 6.81 0.47
CA LEU A 107 12.94 6.56 -0.92
C LEU A 107 14.07 5.89 -1.70
N ASP A 108 15.32 6.32 -1.48
CA ASP A 108 16.49 5.72 -2.13
C ASP A 108 16.64 4.25 -1.75
N GLU A 109 16.44 3.91 -0.48
CA GLU A 109 16.46 2.53 0.00
C GLU A 109 15.35 1.69 -0.64
N TYR A 110 14.14 2.24 -0.76
CA TYR A 110 13.03 1.55 -1.40
C TYR A 110 13.35 1.24 -2.86
N TYR A 111 13.85 2.19 -3.63
CA TYR A 111 14.25 1.97 -5.02
C TYR A 111 15.42 1.02 -5.15
N TRP A 112 16.40 1.09 -4.27
CA TRP A 112 17.55 0.20 -4.26
C TRP A 112 17.14 -1.26 -4.02
N LEU A 113 16.32 -1.50 -3.00
CA LEU A 113 15.78 -2.84 -2.73
C LEU A 113 14.99 -3.39 -3.91
N ASN A 114 14.15 -2.57 -4.54
CA ASN A 114 13.39 -2.99 -5.71
C ASN A 114 14.24 -3.16 -6.97
N LYS A 115 15.40 -2.55 -7.05
CA LYS A 115 16.34 -2.73 -8.16
C LYS A 115 17.07 -4.06 -8.07
N GLU A 116 17.45 -4.48 -6.87
CA GLU A 116 18.15 -5.75 -6.65
C GLU A 116 17.20 -6.96 -6.64
N ASP A 117 16.01 -6.78 -6.09
CA ASP A 117 14.93 -7.74 -6.14
C ASP A 117 13.74 -7.05 -6.79
N PRO A 118 13.73 -6.92 -8.11
CA PRO A 118 12.61 -6.30 -8.82
C PRO A 118 11.34 -6.99 -8.36
N ASN A 119 10.38 -6.23 -7.97
CA ASN A 119 9.11 -6.70 -7.41
C ASN A 119 8.23 -7.45 -8.43
N TYR A 120 8.85 -8.10 -9.34
CA TYR A 120 8.40 -9.30 -10.04
C TYR A 120 8.67 -10.52 -9.18
N SER A 121 8.68 -10.30 -7.86
CA SER A 121 8.86 -11.38 -6.91
C SER A 121 7.95 -12.50 -7.38
N LEU A 122 8.56 -13.55 -7.79
CA LEU A 122 7.91 -14.82 -8.00
C LEU A 122 7.14 -15.06 -6.71
N CYS A 123 5.89 -14.60 -6.67
CA CYS A 123 5.06 -14.74 -5.51
C CYS A 123 5.08 -16.22 -5.14
N ARG A 124 5.56 -16.53 -3.96
CA ARG A 124 5.50 -17.87 -3.44
C ARG A 124 4.17 -18.06 -2.77
N ALA A 125 3.43 -19.05 -3.21
CA ALA A 125 2.22 -19.48 -2.54
C ALA A 125 2.46 -20.84 -1.89
N THR A 126 1.83 -21.08 -0.76
CA THR A 126 1.86 -22.36 -0.09
C THR A 126 0.50 -23.01 -0.12
N VAL A 127 0.49 -24.33 -0.24
CA VAL A 127 -0.70 -25.19 -0.11
C VAL A 127 -0.46 -26.20 1.02
N ASN A 128 -1.48 -26.93 1.41
CA ASN A 128 -1.36 -28.04 2.35
C ASN A 128 -0.53 -27.75 3.62
N ARG A 129 -0.69 -26.54 4.18
CA ARG A 129 0.01 -26.10 5.41
C ARG A 129 1.53 -25.95 5.26
N GLY A 130 1.99 -25.41 4.17
CA GLY A 130 3.38 -24.96 4.01
C GLY A 130 4.14 -25.67 2.89
N GLU A 131 3.50 -26.55 2.14
CA GLU A 131 4.09 -27.09 0.91
C GLU A 131 4.12 -26.00 -0.17
N ASP A 132 5.17 -25.99 -0.99
CA ASP A 132 5.27 -25.07 -2.13
C ASP A 132 4.18 -25.40 -3.15
N ALA A 133 3.42 -24.39 -3.56
CA ALA A 133 2.38 -24.56 -4.57
C ALA A 133 2.94 -24.65 -6.01
N HIS A 134 4.25 -24.52 -6.20
CA HIS A 134 4.94 -24.59 -7.50
C HIS A 134 4.29 -23.71 -8.58
N THR A 135 3.90 -22.52 -8.19
CA THR A 135 3.23 -21.58 -9.11
C THR A 135 4.18 -20.98 -10.15
N ASP A 136 5.47 -20.95 -9.87
CA ASP A 136 6.56 -20.48 -10.75
C ASP A 136 6.28 -19.11 -11.38
N GLY A 137 5.56 -18.24 -10.66
CA GLY A 137 5.14 -16.92 -11.14
C GLY A 137 4.08 -16.95 -12.24
N LYS A 138 3.50 -18.11 -12.51
CA LYS A 138 2.44 -18.25 -13.52
C LYS A 138 1.07 -18.24 -12.87
N PHE A 139 0.19 -17.46 -13.43
CA PHE A 139 -1.19 -17.37 -12.93
C PHE A 139 -2.03 -18.58 -13.31
N GLY A 140 -1.65 -19.36 -14.32
CA GLY A 140 -2.37 -20.54 -14.74
C GLY A 140 -3.83 -20.27 -15.15
N LEU A 141 -4.10 -19.05 -15.63
CA LEU A 141 -5.43 -18.65 -16.04
C LEU A 141 -5.61 -18.96 -17.53
N SER A 142 -6.68 -19.69 -17.85
CA SER A 142 -7.08 -19.95 -19.24
C SER A 142 -7.70 -18.68 -19.88
N ASP A 143 -7.85 -18.71 -21.20
CA ASP A 143 -8.56 -17.64 -21.93
C ASP A 143 -9.99 -17.47 -21.41
N LYS A 144 -10.67 -18.56 -21.08
CA LYS A 144 -12.01 -18.53 -20.49
C LYS A 144 -11.98 -17.87 -19.11
N GLY A 145 -11.05 -18.25 -18.25
CA GLY A 145 -10.88 -17.64 -16.93
C GLY A 145 -10.54 -16.16 -17.03
N ALA A 146 -9.69 -15.77 -17.98
CA ALA A 146 -9.41 -14.36 -18.25
C ALA A 146 -10.66 -13.58 -18.65
N MET A 147 -11.53 -14.17 -19.47
CA MET A 147 -12.81 -13.56 -19.85
C MET A 147 -13.75 -13.39 -18.66
N GLU A 148 -13.78 -14.36 -17.74
CA GLU A 148 -14.61 -14.25 -16.52
C GLU A 148 -14.09 -13.12 -15.60
N ILE A 149 -12.78 -12.99 -15.46
CA ILE A 149 -12.19 -11.87 -14.72
C ILE A 149 -12.53 -10.54 -15.40
N MET A 150 -12.40 -10.45 -16.72
CA MET A 150 -12.79 -9.25 -17.46
C MET A 150 -14.26 -8.92 -17.28
N LYS A 151 -15.14 -9.93 -17.27
CA LYS A 151 -16.56 -9.77 -17.02
C LYS A 151 -16.83 -9.13 -15.66
N LEU A 152 -16.05 -9.46 -14.63
CA LEU A 152 -16.18 -8.84 -13.31
C LEU A 152 -16.02 -7.31 -13.40
N PHE A 153 -15.00 -6.83 -14.09
CA PHE A 153 -14.71 -5.39 -14.21
C PHE A 153 -15.79 -4.62 -14.99
N PHE A 154 -16.50 -5.30 -15.88
CA PHE A 154 -17.58 -4.69 -16.66
C PHE A 154 -18.97 -4.89 -16.04
N THR A 155 -19.07 -5.66 -14.96
CA THR A 155 -20.34 -5.90 -14.29
C THR A 155 -20.64 -4.76 -13.31
N PRO A 156 -21.82 -4.10 -13.41
CA PRO A 156 -22.23 -3.06 -12.47
C PRO A 156 -22.27 -3.58 -11.03
N ASN A 157 -21.93 -2.72 -10.08
CA ASN A 157 -21.89 -3.06 -8.64
C ASN A 157 -23.23 -3.59 -8.12
N GLU A 158 -24.36 -3.05 -8.62
CA GLU A 158 -25.70 -3.46 -8.24
C GLU A 158 -25.99 -4.94 -8.57
N GLN A 159 -25.32 -5.47 -9.59
CA GLN A 159 -25.43 -6.88 -9.98
C GLN A 159 -24.48 -7.79 -9.21
N LEU A 160 -23.49 -7.22 -8.55
CA LEU A 160 -22.47 -7.95 -7.77
C LEU A 160 -22.80 -7.99 -6.28
N GLN A 161 -23.66 -7.09 -5.81
CA GLN A 161 -23.89 -6.82 -4.40
C GLN A 161 -24.35 -8.04 -3.60
N ASP A 162 -25.20 -8.86 -4.20
CA ASP A 162 -25.78 -10.03 -3.53
C ASP A 162 -25.20 -11.37 -4.02
N LYS A 163 -24.11 -11.31 -4.80
CA LYS A 163 -23.46 -12.52 -5.32
C LYS A 163 -22.29 -12.94 -4.47
N LYS A 164 -22.19 -14.24 -4.24
CA LYS A 164 -20.95 -14.84 -3.72
C LYS A 164 -19.94 -14.97 -4.85
N ILE A 165 -18.68 -15.10 -4.47
CA ILE A 165 -17.60 -15.38 -5.39
C ILE A 165 -17.88 -16.63 -6.21
N THR A 166 -18.37 -17.71 -5.56
CA THR A 166 -18.75 -18.97 -6.18
C THR A 166 -19.96 -18.89 -7.11
N ASP A 167 -20.76 -17.84 -7.02
CA ASP A 167 -21.91 -17.63 -7.93
C ASP A 167 -21.51 -16.92 -9.22
N PHE A 168 -20.30 -16.38 -9.26
CA PHE A 168 -19.78 -15.58 -10.37
C PHE A 168 -18.69 -16.29 -11.15
N PHE A 169 -17.73 -16.89 -10.45
CA PHE A 169 -16.60 -17.61 -11.04
C PHE A 169 -16.84 -19.10 -11.02
N ASP A 170 -16.43 -19.76 -12.08
CA ASP A 170 -16.45 -21.22 -12.14
C ASP A 170 -15.22 -21.87 -11.46
N ASP A 171 -15.23 -23.18 -11.38
CA ASP A 171 -14.15 -23.94 -10.74
C ASP A 171 -12.81 -23.76 -11.44
N GLU A 172 -12.80 -23.41 -12.72
CA GLU A 172 -11.56 -23.18 -13.46
C GLU A 172 -10.82 -21.94 -12.95
N VAL A 173 -11.54 -20.85 -12.70
CA VAL A 173 -10.97 -19.63 -12.09
C VAL A 173 -10.62 -19.89 -10.64
N LEU A 174 -11.52 -20.52 -9.87
CA LEU A 174 -11.36 -20.72 -8.43
C LEU A 174 -10.21 -21.69 -8.08
N ASN A 175 -9.82 -22.57 -8.99
CA ASN A 175 -8.68 -23.46 -8.82
C ASN A 175 -7.40 -22.96 -9.51
N SER A 176 -7.42 -21.79 -10.13
CA SER A 176 -6.24 -21.21 -10.78
C SER A 176 -5.25 -20.64 -9.78
N ASN A 177 -3.98 -20.57 -10.16
CA ASN A 177 -2.97 -19.86 -9.40
C ASN A 177 -3.29 -18.37 -9.27
N PHE A 178 -3.92 -17.76 -10.28
CA PHE A 178 -4.40 -16.39 -10.22
C PHE A 178 -5.32 -16.18 -9.01
N TRP A 179 -6.32 -17.05 -8.83
CA TRP A 179 -7.25 -16.97 -7.71
C TRP A 179 -6.56 -17.21 -6.37
N LEU A 180 -5.62 -18.15 -6.32
CA LEU A 180 -4.82 -18.41 -5.12
C LEU A 180 -4.08 -17.16 -4.66
N TYR A 181 -3.41 -16.46 -5.57
CA TYR A 181 -2.73 -15.20 -5.27
C TYR A 181 -3.71 -14.11 -4.87
N TRP A 182 -4.76 -13.91 -5.63
CA TRP A 182 -5.71 -12.84 -5.39
C TRP A 182 -6.40 -12.99 -4.04
N ARG A 183 -6.93 -14.16 -3.73
CA ARG A 183 -7.57 -14.40 -2.44
C ARG A 183 -6.61 -14.27 -1.26
N THR A 184 -5.35 -14.66 -1.42
CA THR A 184 -4.33 -14.56 -0.37
C THR A 184 -3.93 -13.10 -0.14
N MET A 185 -3.73 -12.34 -1.21
CA MET A 185 -3.35 -10.92 -1.15
C MET A 185 -4.42 -10.07 -0.48
N PHE A 186 -5.68 -10.30 -0.77
CA PHE A 186 -6.81 -9.51 -0.28
C PHE A 186 -7.61 -10.20 0.82
N ALA A 187 -7.16 -11.34 1.33
CA ALA A 187 -7.83 -12.12 2.37
C ALA A 187 -9.27 -12.50 2.04
N PHE A 188 -9.54 -12.91 0.81
CA PHE A 188 -10.84 -13.39 0.40
C PHE A 188 -10.98 -14.90 0.58
N GLU A 189 -12.20 -15.33 0.84
CA GLU A 189 -12.62 -16.72 0.82
C GLU A 189 -13.74 -16.92 -0.20
N ASN A 190 -13.83 -18.10 -0.78
CA ASN A 190 -14.80 -18.40 -1.84
C ASN A 190 -16.26 -18.18 -1.44
N TRP A 191 -16.56 -18.24 -0.14
CA TRP A 191 -17.89 -18.05 0.44
C TRP A 191 -18.23 -16.59 0.77
N HIS A 192 -17.29 -15.67 0.63
CA HIS A 192 -17.55 -14.26 0.90
C HIS A 192 -18.70 -13.75 0.03
N LEU A 193 -19.60 -13.02 0.68
CA LEU A 193 -20.67 -12.27 0.04
C LEU A 193 -20.11 -10.98 -0.54
N SER A 194 -20.66 -10.58 -1.68
CA SER A 194 -20.39 -9.32 -2.34
C SER A 194 -19.03 -9.24 -3.05
N LEU A 195 -19.10 -9.49 -4.33
CA LEU A 195 -18.00 -9.25 -5.28
C LEU A 195 -17.58 -7.77 -5.40
N ILE A 196 -18.32 -6.83 -4.82
CA ILE A 196 -17.95 -5.43 -4.78
C ILE A 196 -16.59 -5.24 -4.13
N HIS A 197 -16.30 -5.97 -3.05
CA HIS A 197 -15.01 -5.90 -2.37
C HIS A 197 -13.83 -6.40 -3.21
N ILE A 198 -14.07 -7.19 -4.24
CA ILE A 198 -13.04 -7.62 -5.20
C ILE A 198 -12.83 -6.55 -6.28
N SER A 199 -13.88 -5.84 -6.68
CA SER A 199 -13.80 -4.80 -7.69
C SER A 199 -13.33 -3.44 -7.14
N GLU A 200 -13.60 -3.15 -5.87
CA GLU A 200 -13.22 -1.88 -5.23
C GLU A 200 -11.72 -1.71 -5.01
N PRO A 201 -10.93 -2.71 -4.59
CA PRO A 201 -9.49 -2.54 -4.46
C PRO A 201 -8.81 -2.06 -5.74
N THR A 202 -9.30 -2.52 -6.88
CA THR A 202 -8.80 -2.07 -8.19
C THR A 202 -9.28 -0.67 -8.57
N ARG A 203 -10.38 -0.19 -8.02
CA ARG A 203 -10.85 1.18 -8.21
C ARG A 203 -10.20 2.18 -7.26
N LEU A 204 -9.88 1.78 -6.04
CA LEU A 204 -9.14 2.61 -5.08
C LEU A 204 -7.69 2.85 -5.52
N LEU A 205 -7.12 1.97 -6.33
CA LEU A 205 -5.80 2.15 -6.96
C LEU A 205 -5.86 3.04 -8.22
N SER A 206 -7.02 3.47 -8.66
CA SER A 206 -7.23 4.28 -9.87
C SER A 206 -7.68 5.72 -9.61
N ILE A 207 -7.65 6.20 -8.36
CA ILE A 207 -8.01 7.58 -7.98
C ILE A 207 -6.72 8.39 -7.72
#